data_fbf2bcb4913e11374fa28fb63ce2709b
#
_entry.id   fbf2bcb4913e11374fa28fb63ce2709b
#
_cell.length_a   1.000
_cell.length_b   1.000
_cell.length_c   1.000
_cell.angle_alpha   90.00
_cell.angle_beta   90.00
_cell.angle_gamma   90.00
#
_symmetry.space_group_name_H-M   'P 1'
#
loop_
_entity.id
_entity.type
_entity.pdbx_description
1 polymer ?
#
loop_
_entity_poly.entity_id
_entity_poly.type
_entity_poly.pdbx_seq_one_letter_code
_entity_poly.pdbx_strand_id
1 'polypeptide(L)'
;MIYLDNAATTRMYDGAIKVMAQACEERWFNASALYKEASDESRCIKEAREKVSAALKAGDGDVYFLSGGTEADNTALMCTRKAKGSRIIVGEGEHDAVINPAKQLKEQGFDVVF
;
A
#
# COMPACT_ATOMS: atom_id res chain seq x y z
N MET A 1 -21.00 20.34 10.88
CA MET A 1 -19.67 20.17 11.50
C MET A 1 -18.61 20.47 10.44
N ILE A 2 -17.62 21.30 10.76
CA ILE A 2 -16.45 21.54 9.89
C ILE A 2 -15.34 20.64 10.42
N TYR A 3 -14.85 19.71 9.58
CA TYR A 3 -13.77 18.80 9.93
C TYR A 3 -12.46 19.29 9.30
N LEU A 4 -11.46 19.58 10.11
CA LEU A 4 -10.17 20.17 9.70
C LEU A 4 -8.97 19.26 9.90
N ASP A 5 -9.17 18.04 10.36
CA ASP A 5 -8.10 17.07 10.65
C ASP A 5 -7.98 15.99 9.55
N ASN A 6 -8.03 16.41 8.29
CA ASN A 6 -7.91 15.49 7.15
C ASN A 6 -6.51 14.85 7.01
N ALA A 7 -5.51 15.36 7.72
CA ALA A 7 -4.19 14.73 7.78
C ALA A 7 -4.22 13.42 8.60
N ALA A 8 -5.07 13.34 9.63
CA ALA A 8 -5.22 12.12 10.43
C ALA A 8 -6.08 11.08 9.70
N THR A 9 -7.21 11.49 9.15
CA THR A 9 -8.13 10.63 8.39
C THR A 9 -9.08 11.45 7.53
N THR A 10 -9.64 10.84 6.50
CA THR A 10 -10.67 11.46 5.65
C THR A 10 -11.87 10.53 5.51
N ARG A 11 -13.04 11.13 5.35
CA ARG A 11 -14.25 10.39 5.05
C ARG A 11 -14.12 9.72 3.67
N MET A 12 -14.47 8.45 3.60
CA MET A 12 -14.51 7.74 2.33
C MET A 12 -15.58 8.34 1.39
N TYR A 13 -15.28 8.42 0.10
CA TYR A 13 -16.26 8.85 -0.91
C TYR A 13 -17.48 7.93 -0.93
N ASP A 14 -18.68 8.51 -1.10
CA ASP A 14 -19.94 7.77 -1.13
C ASP A 14 -19.96 6.68 -2.22
N GLY A 15 -19.34 6.94 -3.37
CA GLY A 15 -19.17 5.95 -4.43
C GLY A 15 -18.29 4.77 -4.01
N ALA A 16 -17.21 5.02 -3.28
CA ALA A 16 -16.34 3.96 -2.77
C ALA A 16 -17.03 3.12 -1.70
N ILE A 17 -17.81 3.75 -0.80
CA ILE A 17 -18.62 3.05 0.20
C ILE A 17 -19.60 2.09 -0.47
N LYS A 18 -20.32 2.54 -1.51
CA LYS A 18 -21.28 1.72 -2.24
C LYS A 18 -20.62 0.52 -2.93
N VAL A 19 -19.50 0.75 -3.62
CA VAL A 19 -18.76 -0.33 -4.31
C VAL A 19 -18.21 -1.33 -3.30
N MET A 20 -17.71 -0.87 -2.16
CA MET A 20 -17.21 -1.75 -1.11
C MET A 20 -18.32 -2.61 -0.50
N ALA A 21 -19.49 -2.01 -0.21
CA ALA A 21 -20.64 -2.75 0.30
C ALA A 21 -21.10 -3.82 -0.71
N GLN A 22 -21.25 -3.45 -1.98
CA GLN A 22 -21.60 -4.39 -3.03
C GLN A 22 -20.56 -5.52 -3.17
N ALA A 23 -19.28 -5.20 -3.10
CA ALA A 23 -18.23 -6.22 -3.16
C ALA A 23 -18.31 -7.20 -1.99
N CYS A 24 -18.60 -6.73 -0.77
CA CYS A 24 -18.79 -7.60 0.38
C CYS A 24 -19.99 -8.55 0.23
N GLU A 25 -21.05 -8.11 -0.43
CA GLU A 25 -22.27 -8.89 -0.61
C GLU A 25 -22.19 -9.89 -1.78
N GLU A 26 -21.61 -9.47 -2.90
CA GLU A 26 -21.70 -10.17 -4.18
C GLU A 26 -20.37 -10.77 -4.64
N ARG A 27 -19.21 -10.28 -4.13
CA ARG A 27 -17.88 -10.51 -4.68
C ARG A 27 -16.88 -10.99 -3.62
N TRP A 28 -17.24 -12.01 -2.87
CA TRP A 28 -16.46 -12.56 -1.76
C TRP A 28 -15.65 -13.80 -2.15
N PHE A 29 -15.56 -14.12 -3.43
CA PHE A 29 -14.87 -15.31 -3.92
C PHE A 29 -13.35 -15.17 -3.86
N ASN A 30 -12.67 -16.27 -3.58
CA ASN A 30 -11.21 -16.30 -3.55
C ASN A 30 -10.63 -16.13 -4.96
N ALA A 31 -10.05 -14.97 -5.24
CA ALA A 31 -9.46 -14.63 -6.55
C ALA A 31 -8.31 -15.55 -7.01
N SER A 32 -7.76 -16.39 -6.12
CA SER A 32 -6.70 -17.36 -6.45
C SER A 32 -7.23 -18.73 -6.84
N ALA A 33 -8.54 -18.96 -6.78
CA ALA A 33 -9.13 -20.25 -7.16
C ALA A 33 -9.37 -20.34 -8.68
N LEU A 34 -9.68 -21.56 -9.17
CA LEU A 34 -9.74 -21.85 -10.60
C LEU A 34 -11.16 -21.84 -11.21
N TYR A 35 -12.20 -21.59 -10.39
CA TYR A 35 -13.57 -21.52 -10.89
C TYR A 35 -13.90 -20.12 -11.46
N LYS A 36 -15.00 -20.02 -12.18
CA LYS A 36 -15.37 -18.82 -12.95
C LYS A 36 -15.46 -17.55 -12.10
N GLU A 37 -16.15 -17.61 -10.97
CA GLU A 37 -16.37 -16.47 -10.07
C GLU A 37 -15.02 -15.94 -9.53
N ALA A 38 -14.11 -16.83 -9.20
CA ALA A 38 -12.74 -16.47 -8.77
C ALA A 38 -11.94 -15.78 -9.89
N SER A 39 -12.09 -16.25 -11.13
CA SER A 39 -11.48 -15.62 -12.31
C SER A 39 -12.01 -14.20 -12.53
N ASP A 40 -13.31 -13.97 -12.32
CA ASP A 40 -13.92 -12.67 -12.42
C ASP A 40 -13.39 -11.72 -11.32
N GLU A 41 -13.19 -12.21 -10.09
CA GLU A 41 -12.54 -11.43 -9.02
C GLU A 41 -11.09 -11.08 -9.34
N SER A 42 -10.32 -12.04 -9.84
CA SER A 42 -8.92 -11.83 -10.25
C SER A 42 -8.83 -10.74 -11.31
N ARG A 43 -9.72 -10.75 -12.30
CA ARG A 43 -9.78 -9.72 -13.34
C ARG A 43 -10.09 -8.34 -12.76
N CYS A 44 -11.04 -8.23 -11.84
CA CYS A 44 -11.37 -6.96 -11.21
C CYS A 44 -10.24 -6.38 -10.38
N ILE A 45 -9.50 -7.21 -9.66
CA ILE A 45 -8.29 -6.79 -8.92
C ILE A 45 -7.24 -6.27 -9.91
N LYS A 46 -7.05 -6.97 -11.03
CA LYS A 46 -6.12 -6.54 -12.09
C LYS A 46 -6.52 -5.18 -12.66
N GLU A 47 -7.78 -4.99 -13.04
CA GLU A 47 -8.30 -3.72 -13.55
C GLU A 47 -8.14 -2.58 -12.53
N ALA A 48 -8.35 -2.85 -11.23
CA ALA A 48 -8.12 -1.88 -10.18
C ALA A 48 -6.64 -1.46 -10.09
N ARG A 49 -5.71 -2.42 -10.19
CA ARG A 49 -4.26 -2.11 -10.24
C ARG A 49 -3.90 -1.24 -11.44
N GLU A 50 -4.40 -1.58 -12.62
CA GLU A 50 -4.17 -0.81 -13.84
C GLU A 50 -4.67 0.63 -13.71
N LYS A 51 -5.85 0.84 -13.11
CA LYS A 51 -6.40 2.18 -12.86
C LYS A 51 -5.54 2.98 -11.89
N VAL A 52 -5.07 2.36 -10.80
CA VAL A 52 -4.19 3.01 -9.82
C VAL A 52 -2.83 3.33 -10.46
N SER A 53 -2.22 2.39 -11.18
CA SER A 53 -0.97 2.59 -11.90
C SER A 53 -1.06 3.77 -12.89
N ALA A 54 -2.13 3.82 -13.67
CA ALA A 54 -2.37 4.91 -14.61
C ALA A 54 -2.55 6.27 -13.90
N ALA A 55 -3.30 6.31 -12.80
CA ALA A 55 -3.51 7.53 -12.02
C ALA A 55 -2.22 8.07 -11.40
N LEU A 56 -1.34 7.18 -10.96
CA LEU A 56 -0.03 7.52 -10.38
C LEU A 56 1.06 7.73 -11.45
N LYS A 57 0.77 7.46 -12.73
CA LYS A 57 1.75 7.47 -13.83
C LYS A 57 2.96 6.57 -13.52
N ALA A 58 2.70 5.41 -12.93
CA ALA A 58 3.74 4.50 -12.45
C ALA A 58 4.51 3.77 -13.58
N GLY A 59 4.11 3.97 -14.83
CA GLY A 59 4.76 3.33 -15.98
C GLY A 59 4.67 1.80 -15.90
N ASP A 60 5.81 1.13 -15.99
CA ASP A 60 5.92 -0.33 -15.90
C ASP A 60 6.00 -0.84 -14.45
N GLY A 61 5.78 0.04 -13.47
CA GLY A 61 5.82 -0.31 -12.06
C GLY A 61 4.61 -1.14 -11.62
N ASP A 62 4.86 -2.11 -10.73
CA ASP A 62 3.81 -2.93 -10.12
C ASP A 62 3.09 -2.18 -8.99
N VAL A 63 1.78 -2.40 -8.88
CA VAL A 63 0.95 -1.90 -7.78
C VAL A 63 0.57 -3.06 -6.87
N TYR A 64 0.87 -2.93 -5.59
CA TYR A 64 0.50 -3.89 -4.55
C TYR A 64 -0.52 -3.28 -3.61
N PHE A 65 -1.64 -3.97 -3.39
CA PHE A 65 -2.61 -3.60 -2.38
C PHE A 65 -2.21 -4.21 -1.04
N LEU A 66 -2.09 -3.37 -0.01
CA LEU A 66 -1.68 -3.74 1.34
C LEU A 66 -2.72 -3.26 2.35
N SER A 67 -2.61 -3.68 3.60
CA SER A 67 -3.60 -3.36 4.63
C SER A 67 -3.64 -1.89 5.04
N GLY A 68 -2.58 -1.14 4.75
CA GLY A 68 -2.48 0.29 5.07
C GLY A 68 -1.08 0.85 4.87
N GLY A 69 -0.93 2.16 5.13
CA GLY A 69 0.33 2.88 4.95
C GLY A 69 1.48 2.29 5.75
N THR A 70 1.25 1.88 6.99
CA THR A 70 2.28 1.26 7.83
C THR A 70 2.88 0.01 7.19
N GLU A 71 2.06 -0.88 6.63
CA GLU A 71 2.55 -2.06 5.92
C GLU A 71 3.28 -1.68 4.65
N ALA A 72 2.77 -0.69 3.92
CA ALA A 72 3.37 -0.22 2.67
C ALA A 72 4.77 0.35 2.91
N ASP A 73 4.92 1.24 3.88
CA ASP A 73 6.19 1.87 4.23
C ASP A 73 7.22 0.84 4.73
N ASN A 74 6.79 -0.07 5.60
CA ASN A 74 7.64 -1.17 6.08
C ASN A 74 8.08 -2.09 4.92
N THR A 75 7.16 -2.45 4.03
CA THR A 75 7.48 -3.30 2.87
C THR A 75 8.49 -2.62 1.96
N ALA A 76 8.30 -1.35 1.65
CA ALA A 76 9.21 -0.57 0.82
C ALA A 76 10.62 -0.52 1.44
N LEU A 77 10.73 -0.17 2.71
CA LEU A 77 12.03 -0.09 3.42
C LEU A 77 12.72 -1.45 3.53
N MET A 78 11.98 -2.50 3.89
CA MET A 78 12.56 -3.84 4.05
C MET A 78 12.97 -4.45 2.70
N CYS A 79 12.33 -4.07 1.58
CA CYS A 79 12.72 -4.51 0.25
C CYS A 79 13.99 -3.83 -0.26
N THR A 80 14.28 -2.58 0.14
CA THR A 80 15.47 -1.83 -0.30
C THR A 80 16.77 -2.33 0.33
N ARG A 81 16.70 -3.12 1.41
CA ARG A 81 17.88 -3.66 2.13
C ARG A 81 18.80 -4.60 1.33
N LYS A 82 18.46 -4.92 0.08
CA LYS A 82 19.16 -5.96 -0.71
C LYS A 82 20.57 -5.62 -1.15
N ALA A 83 20.93 -4.36 -1.25
CA ALA A 83 22.27 -3.97 -1.72
C ALA A 83 23.17 -3.71 -0.50
N LYS A 84 24.12 -4.62 -0.23
CA LYS A 84 25.20 -4.36 0.73
C LYS A 84 25.93 -3.06 0.33
N GLY A 85 26.07 -2.13 1.27
CA GLY A 85 26.73 -0.83 1.05
C GLY A 85 25.81 0.29 0.55
N SER A 86 24.53 0.04 0.35
CA SER A 86 23.57 1.12 0.07
C SER A 86 23.27 1.91 1.33
N ARG A 87 23.26 3.23 1.21
CA ARG A 87 22.83 4.15 2.27
C ARG A 87 21.33 4.39 2.15
N ILE A 88 20.64 4.32 3.28
CA ILE A 88 19.22 4.68 3.42
C ILE A 88 19.17 6.04 4.11
N ILE A 89 18.56 7.02 3.46
CA ILE A 89 18.38 8.36 4.00
C ILE A 89 16.92 8.54 4.34
N VAL A 90 16.63 8.94 5.57
CA VAL A 90 15.27 9.10 6.12
C VAL A 90 15.13 10.48 6.72
N GLY A 91 14.06 11.20 6.43
CA GLY A 91 13.75 12.47 7.07
C GLY A 91 13.44 12.29 8.56
N GLU A 92 13.96 13.17 9.41
CA GLU A 92 13.69 13.10 10.85
C GLU A 92 12.22 13.36 11.21
N GLY A 93 11.49 14.06 10.35
CA GLY A 93 10.07 14.38 10.54
C GLY A 93 9.11 13.38 9.95
N GLU A 94 9.57 12.21 9.51
CA GLU A 94 8.71 11.17 8.94
C GLU A 94 7.80 10.54 9.99
N HIS A 95 6.72 9.92 9.52
CA HIS A 95 5.81 9.17 10.36
C HIS A 95 6.50 7.93 10.98
N ASP A 96 6.05 7.48 12.13
CA ASP A 96 6.60 6.32 12.84
C ASP A 96 6.65 5.04 12.00
N ALA A 97 5.76 4.90 11.04
CA ALA A 97 5.75 3.80 10.07
C ALA A 97 7.03 3.73 9.20
N VAL A 98 7.73 4.85 9.05
CA VAL A 98 9.01 4.98 8.34
C VAL A 98 10.18 4.98 9.33
N ILE A 99 10.08 5.76 10.41
CA ILE A 99 11.15 5.94 11.39
C ILE A 99 11.49 4.62 12.10
N ASN A 100 10.49 3.87 12.55
CA ASN A 100 10.73 2.67 13.35
C ASN A 100 11.41 1.54 12.55
N PRO A 101 10.96 1.17 11.33
CA PRO A 101 11.68 0.19 10.54
C PRO A 101 13.07 0.68 10.09
N ALA A 102 13.27 1.98 9.88
CA ALA A 102 14.59 2.54 9.58
C ALA A 102 15.55 2.40 10.76
N LYS A 103 15.10 2.65 12.01
CA LYS A 103 15.88 2.38 13.23
C LYS A 103 16.25 0.91 13.34
N GLN A 104 15.29 0.01 13.10
CA GLN A 104 15.54 -1.42 13.13
C GLN A 104 16.59 -1.86 12.09
N LEU A 105 16.55 -1.30 10.89
CA LEU A 105 17.57 -1.55 9.87
C LEU A 105 18.94 -1.06 10.32
N LYS A 106 19.02 0.10 10.95
CA LYS A 106 20.27 0.64 11.53
C LYS A 106 20.85 -0.29 12.60
N GLU A 107 20.01 -0.80 13.51
CA GLU A 107 20.40 -1.79 14.52
C GLU A 107 20.89 -3.10 13.90
N GLN A 108 20.40 -3.48 12.74
CA GLN A 108 20.84 -4.65 11.95
C GLN A 108 22.14 -4.38 11.16
N GLY A 109 22.74 -3.18 11.28
CA GLY A 109 24.01 -2.84 10.66
C GLY A 109 23.89 -2.24 9.24
N PHE A 110 22.71 -1.82 8.82
CA PHE A 110 22.57 -1.06 7.59
C PHE A 110 23.00 0.41 7.78
N ASP A 111 23.54 1.02 6.74
CA ASP A 111 23.94 2.43 6.75
C ASP A 111 22.68 3.32 6.62
N VAL A 112 22.12 3.69 7.76
CA VAL A 112 20.92 4.54 7.85
C VAL A 112 21.28 5.88 8.46
N VAL A 113 20.91 6.95 7.74
CA VAL A 113 21.11 8.35 8.14
C VAL A 113 19.74 9.02 8.27
N PHE A 114 19.52 9.72 9.37
CA PHE A 114 18.33 10.55 9.62
C PHE A 114 18.67 12.01 9.41
#